data_227ae9e4f40048a2828e576b0dc7f258
#
_entry.id   227ae9e4f40048a2828e576b0dc7f258
#
_cell.length_a   1.000
_cell.length_b   1.000
_cell.length_c   1.000
_cell.angle_alpha   90.00
_cell.angle_beta   90.00
_cell.angle_gamma   90.00
#
_symmetry.space_group_name_H-M   'P 1'
#
loop_
_entity.id
_entity.type
_entity.pdbx_description
1 polymer ?
#
loop_
_entity_poly.entity_id
_entity_poly.type
_entity_poly.pdbx_seq_one_letter_code
_entity_poly.pdbx_strand_id
1 'polypeptide(L)'
;MKMKGNNFMSATVPMSVWNNVRKYFKESLDDKYDLQDVIRYKDPMDSYLYMVIAKHKNYPPLKASIGGGPWIVWITWNESTQSLNGGHYDIKTYEAALSICEERRK
;
A
#
# COMPACT_ATOMS: atom_id res chain seq x y z
N MET A 1 -4.90 -12.16 20.34
CA MET A 1 -5.19 -11.93 20.01
C MET A 1 -5.30 -11.35 19.74
N LYS A 2 -5.03 -11.14 19.52
CA LYS A 2 -5.14 -10.60 19.13
C LYS A 2 -5.42 -10.25 18.42
N MET A 3 -5.43 -10.47 17.93
CA MET A 3 -5.70 -10.27 17.12
C MET A 3 -6.27 -9.87 16.63
N LYS A 4 -6.35 -9.58 16.54
CA LYS A 4 -6.93 -9.03 15.92
C LYS A 4 -6.89 -8.92 14.46
N GLY A 5 -7.50 -8.17 13.50
CA GLY A 5 -7.64 -8.30 12.09
C GLY A 5 -6.43 -7.89 11.30
N ASN A 6 -5.76 -6.83 11.72
CA ASN A 6 -4.56 -6.30 11.04
C ASN A 6 -3.41 -7.30 11.05
N ASN A 7 -3.19 -7.94 12.19
CA ASN A 7 -2.17 -8.97 12.30
C ASN A 7 -2.46 -10.11 11.34
N PHE A 8 -3.70 -10.46 11.23
CA PHE A 8 -4.13 -11.51 10.32
C PHE A 8 -3.78 -11.19 8.87
N MET A 9 -4.07 -9.97 8.43
CA MET A 9 -3.78 -9.56 7.06
C MET A 9 -2.29 -9.58 6.77
N SER A 10 -1.48 -9.06 7.68
CA SER A 10 -0.03 -9.05 7.52
C SER A 10 0.54 -10.46 7.45
N ALA A 11 0.02 -11.37 8.27
CA ALA A 11 0.51 -12.72 8.34
C ALA A 11 0.26 -13.52 7.06
N THR A 12 -0.67 -13.09 6.21
CA THR A 12 -0.99 -13.80 4.99
C THR A 12 -0.18 -13.35 3.77
N VAL A 13 0.66 -12.34 3.92
CA VAL A 13 1.47 -11.83 2.82
C VAL A 13 2.91 -12.32 2.96
N PRO A 14 3.43 -13.09 1.99
CA PRO A 14 4.81 -13.57 2.07
C PRO A 14 5.81 -12.43 2.10
N MET A 15 6.89 -12.62 2.84
CA MET A 15 7.95 -11.62 2.94
C MET A 15 8.58 -11.30 1.58
N SER A 16 8.60 -12.28 0.68
CA SER A 16 9.13 -12.06 -0.67
C SER A 16 8.36 -10.98 -1.42
N VAL A 17 7.03 -10.89 -1.21
CA VAL A 17 6.22 -9.84 -1.84
C VAL A 17 6.61 -8.47 -1.28
N TRP A 18 6.75 -8.36 0.05
CA TRP A 18 7.21 -7.12 0.68
C TRP A 18 8.56 -6.68 0.09
N ASN A 19 9.49 -7.62 -0.05
CA ASN A 19 10.83 -7.31 -0.56
C ASN A 19 10.79 -6.86 -2.02
N ASN A 20 9.93 -7.47 -2.83
CA ASN A 20 9.78 -7.07 -4.23
C ASN A 20 9.17 -5.68 -4.37
N VAL A 21 8.21 -5.34 -3.53
CA VAL A 21 7.63 -4.00 -3.52
C VAL A 21 8.67 -2.96 -3.09
N ARG A 22 9.47 -3.28 -2.04
CA ARG A 22 10.53 -2.38 -1.59
C ARG A 22 11.56 -2.13 -2.69
N LYS A 23 11.92 -3.18 -3.41
CA LYS A 23 12.86 -3.07 -4.52
C LYS A 23 12.30 -2.16 -5.60
N TYR A 24 11.03 -2.33 -5.94
CA TYR A 24 10.35 -1.48 -6.91
C TYR A 24 10.37 -0.01 -6.47
N PHE A 25 10.11 0.25 -5.19
CA PHE A 25 10.15 1.61 -4.65
C PHE A 25 11.53 2.24 -4.86
N LYS A 26 12.60 1.49 -4.62
CA LYS A 26 13.96 2.02 -4.76
C LYS A 26 14.35 2.24 -6.22
N GLU A 27 14.02 1.28 -7.08
CA GLU A 27 14.51 1.29 -8.46
C GLU A 27 13.62 2.07 -9.41
N SER A 28 12.32 2.11 -9.15
CA SER A 28 11.37 2.72 -10.09
C SER A 28 10.71 3.98 -9.56
N LEU A 29 10.71 4.21 -8.25
CA LEU A 29 10.08 5.37 -7.63
C LEU A 29 11.07 6.26 -6.89
N ASP A 30 12.36 6.14 -7.21
CA ASP A 30 13.43 6.99 -6.64
C ASP A 30 13.47 6.96 -5.11
N ASP A 31 12.98 5.89 -4.50
CA ASP A 31 12.97 5.72 -3.05
C ASP A 31 12.23 6.86 -2.33
N LYS A 32 11.21 7.41 -2.95
CA LYS A 32 10.45 8.56 -2.41
C LYS A 32 9.43 8.19 -1.35
N TYR A 33 9.14 6.89 -1.19
CA TYR A 33 8.06 6.43 -0.33
C TYR A 33 8.54 5.37 0.64
N ASP A 34 7.96 5.38 1.84
CA ASP A 34 8.14 4.32 2.82
C ASP A 34 7.00 3.32 2.70
N LEU A 35 7.32 2.05 2.50
CA LEU A 35 6.32 1.00 2.46
C LEU A 35 5.74 0.79 3.85
N GLN A 36 4.43 0.93 3.98
CA GLN A 36 3.75 0.79 5.28
C GLN A 36 2.98 -0.50 5.40
N ASP A 37 2.35 -0.96 4.31
CA ASP A 37 1.54 -2.18 4.38
C ASP A 37 1.39 -2.81 3.01
N VAL A 38 1.23 -4.14 3.00
CA VAL A 38 0.89 -4.92 1.81
C VAL A 38 -0.28 -5.81 2.19
N ILE A 39 -1.38 -5.71 1.46
CA ILE A 39 -2.64 -6.35 1.83
C ILE A 39 -3.12 -7.21 0.67
N ARG A 40 -3.46 -8.47 0.95
CA ARG A 40 -3.99 -9.37 -0.06
C ARG A 40 -5.42 -8.99 -0.44
N TYR A 41 -5.75 -9.24 -1.70
CA TYR A 41 -7.14 -9.25 -2.11
C TYR A 41 -7.87 -10.39 -1.41
N LYS A 42 -9.17 -10.24 -1.27
CA LYS A 42 -10.00 -11.25 -0.60
C LYS A 42 -10.14 -12.51 -1.44
N ASP A 43 -10.23 -12.35 -2.76
CA ASP A 43 -10.48 -13.46 -3.67
C ASP A 43 -9.23 -14.33 -3.79
N PRO A 44 -9.30 -15.64 -3.47
CA PRO A 44 -8.15 -16.53 -3.61
C PRO A 44 -7.63 -16.65 -5.05
N MET A 45 -8.47 -16.39 -6.04
CA MET A 45 -8.04 -16.41 -7.44
C MET A 45 -7.08 -15.28 -7.75
N ASP A 46 -7.06 -14.24 -6.92
CA ASP A 46 -6.17 -13.11 -7.07
C ASP A 46 -4.95 -13.23 -6.18
N SER A 47 -4.45 -14.45 -5.98
CA SER A 47 -3.36 -14.71 -5.03
C SER A 47 -2.05 -14.00 -5.38
N TYR A 48 -1.90 -13.53 -6.60
CA TYR A 48 -0.74 -12.77 -7.05
C TYR A 48 -0.96 -11.25 -7.03
N LEU A 49 -2.13 -10.81 -6.59
CA LEU A 49 -2.47 -9.38 -6.53
C LEU A 49 -2.53 -8.90 -5.09
N TYR A 50 -1.99 -7.72 -4.86
CA TYR A 50 -1.94 -7.11 -3.54
C TYR A 50 -2.24 -5.62 -3.64
N MET A 51 -2.69 -5.04 -2.53
CA MET A 51 -2.80 -3.58 -2.40
C MET A 51 -1.62 -3.11 -1.57
N VAL A 52 -1.13 -1.89 -1.85
CA VAL A 52 0.05 -1.36 -1.19
C VAL A 52 -0.27 -0.01 -0.57
N ILE A 53 0.05 0.15 0.71
CA ILE A 53 -0.05 1.43 1.41
C ILE A 53 1.36 1.93 1.67
N ALA A 54 1.60 3.20 1.33
CA ALA A 54 2.90 3.82 1.53
C ALA A 54 2.74 5.25 2.04
N LYS A 55 3.84 5.80 2.52
CA LYS A 55 3.88 7.18 3.01
C LYS A 55 5.00 7.93 2.30
N HIS A 56 4.69 9.09 1.75
CA HIS A 56 5.67 9.94 1.08
C HIS A 56 6.69 10.44 2.10
N LYS A 57 7.98 10.27 1.81
CA LYS A 57 9.04 10.67 2.75
C LYS A 57 9.12 12.18 2.94
N ASN A 58 8.95 12.94 1.87
CA ASN A 58 9.10 14.39 1.88
C ASN A 58 7.87 15.04 1.25
N TYR A 59 6.72 14.91 1.92
CA TYR A 59 5.47 15.43 1.39
C TYR A 59 5.51 16.97 1.36
N PRO A 60 5.14 17.60 0.22
CA PRO A 60 5.24 19.05 0.08
C PRO A 60 4.38 19.81 1.10
N PRO A 61 4.96 20.78 1.84
CA PRO A 61 4.18 21.54 2.84
C PRO A 61 2.99 22.30 2.25
N LEU A 62 3.09 22.75 1.00
CA LEU A 62 1.97 23.46 0.36
C LEU A 62 0.77 22.55 0.20
N LYS A 63 0.98 21.29 -0.18
CA LYS A 63 -0.12 20.32 -0.30
C LYS A 63 -0.73 20.04 1.06
N ALA A 64 0.09 19.92 2.10
CA ALA A 64 -0.40 19.71 3.45
C ALA A 64 -1.27 20.87 3.92
N SER A 65 -0.89 22.11 3.59
CA SER A 65 -1.60 23.30 4.02
C SER A 65 -2.98 23.43 3.40
N ILE A 66 -3.22 22.80 2.24
CA ILE A 66 -4.54 22.84 1.59
C ILE A 66 -5.33 21.53 1.80
N GLY A 67 -4.94 20.75 2.79
CA GLY A 67 -5.72 19.60 3.22
C GLY A 67 -5.27 18.25 2.70
N GLY A 68 -4.14 18.17 2.01
CA GLY A 68 -3.57 16.89 1.59
C GLY A 68 -2.78 16.21 2.69
N GLY A 69 -2.34 15.00 2.44
CA GLY A 69 -1.52 14.24 3.37
C GLY A 69 -0.58 13.30 2.63
N PRO A 70 0.38 12.70 3.36
CA PRO A 70 1.48 11.97 2.74
C PRO A 70 1.15 10.52 2.37
N TRP A 71 -0.04 10.05 2.67
CA TRP A 71 -0.39 8.64 2.48
C TRP A 71 -0.82 8.35 1.05
N ILE A 72 -0.47 7.17 0.58
CA ILE A 72 -0.76 6.74 -0.79
C ILE A 72 -1.22 5.28 -0.73
N VAL A 73 -2.22 4.96 -1.57
CA VAL A 73 -2.64 3.57 -1.78
C VAL A 73 -2.48 3.27 -3.27
N TRP A 74 -1.79 2.18 -3.58
CA TRP A 74 -1.88 1.59 -4.91
C TRP A 74 -2.81 0.40 -4.81
N ILE A 75 -3.86 0.41 -5.61
CA ILE A 75 -4.90 -0.62 -5.58
C ILE A 75 -4.35 -1.98 -5.99
N THR A 76 -3.38 -1.99 -6.89
CA THR A 76 -2.85 -3.25 -7.40
C THR A 76 -1.33 -3.24 -7.51
N TRP A 77 -0.70 -4.12 -6.73
CA TRP A 77 0.64 -4.63 -6.99
C TRP A 77 0.44 -6.00 -7.64
N ASN A 78 0.92 -6.15 -8.88
CA ASN A 78 0.87 -7.42 -9.57
C ASN A 78 2.23 -8.11 -9.42
N GLU A 79 2.26 -9.18 -8.65
CA GLU A 79 3.50 -9.89 -8.36
C GLU A 79 4.08 -10.55 -9.61
N SER A 80 3.22 -10.96 -10.54
CA SER A 80 3.68 -11.59 -11.78
C SER A 80 4.45 -10.63 -12.68
N THR A 81 3.99 -9.39 -12.78
CA THR A 81 4.63 -8.36 -13.62
C THR A 81 5.51 -7.41 -12.80
N GLN A 82 5.40 -7.47 -11.48
CA GLN A 82 6.10 -6.58 -10.54
C GLN A 82 5.89 -5.10 -10.88
N SER A 83 4.61 -4.72 -10.91
CA SER A 83 4.21 -3.34 -11.24
C SER A 83 3.07 -2.88 -10.35
N LEU A 84 3.00 -1.55 -10.16
CA LEU A 84 1.94 -0.87 -9.39
C LEU A 84 0.97 -0.19 -10.32
N ASN A 85 -0.31 -0.22 -9.96
CA ASN A 85 -1.38 0.46 -10.70
C ASN A 85 -2.45 1.01 -9.76
N GLY A 86 -3.21 1.98 -10.25
CA GLY A 86 -4.37 2.51 -9.54
C GLY A 86 -4.02 3.30 -8.29
N GLY A 87 -3.16 4.30 -8.42
CA GLY A 87 -2.73 5.10 -7.28
C GLY A 87 -3.78 6.09 -6.79
N HIS A 88 -3.93 6.16 -5.48
CA HIS A 88 -4.71 7.18 -4.78
C HIS A 88 -3.74 7.97 -3.91
N TYR A 89 -3.61 9.27 -4.19
CA TYR A 89 -2.56 10.10 -3.59
C TYR A 89 -3.15 11.14 -2.65
N ASP A 90 -2.29 11.79 -1.89
CA ASP A 90 -2.64 12.92 -1.01
C ASP A 90 -3.65 12.55 0.06
N ILE A 91 -3.58 11.32 0.57
CA ILE A 91 -4.46 10.82 1.62
C ILE A 91 -3.93 11.29 2.98
N LYS A 92 -4.82 11.80 3.83
CA LYS A 92 -4.42 12.46 5.08
C LYS A 92 -3.90 11.51 6.14
N THR A 93 -4.51 10.33 6.27
CA THR A 93 -4.21 9.43 7.40
C THR A 93 -4.07 7.99 6.93
N TYR A 94 -3.39 7.20 7.76
CA TYR A 94 -3.31 5.76 7.53
C TYR A 94 -4.70 5.11 7.53
N GLU A 95 -5.58 5.55 8.45
CA GLU A 95 -6.94 5.01 8.56
C GLU A 95 -7.73 5.23 7.27
N ALA A 96 -7.59 6.40 6.66
CA ALA A 96 -8.25 6.67 5.39
C ALA A 96 -7.68 5.78 4.27
N ALA A 97 -6.37 5.57 4.25
CA ALA A 97 -5.74 4.67 3.29
C ALA A 97 -6.23 3.25 3.47
N LEU A 98 -6.28 2.79 4.72
CA LEU A 98 -6.76 1.43 5.03
C LEU A 98 -8.23 1.25 4.61
N SER A 99 -9.05 2.28 4.77
CA SER A 99 -10.45 2.24 4.35
C SER A 99 -10.61 2.00 2.86
N ILE A 100 -9.74 2.60 2.05
CA ILE A 100 -9.74 2.38 0.61
C ILE A 100 -9.48 0.91 0.30
N CYS A 101 -8.51 0.31 0.98
CA CYS A 101 -8.19 -1.10 0.79
C CYS A 101 -9.35 -2.00 1.22
N GLU A 102 -9.98 -1.69 2.35
CA GLU A 102 -11.09 -2.49 2.86
C GLU A 102 -12.29 -2.45 1.93
N GLU A 103 -12.57 -1.29 1.32
CA GLU A 103 -13.61 -1.19 0.32
C GLU A 103 -13.35 -2.12 -0.85
N ARG A 104 -12.09 -2.18 -1.29
CA ARG A 104 -11.73 -3.03 -2.43
C ARG A 104 -11.77 -4.52 -2.12
N ARG A 105 -11.62 -4.88 -0.85
CA ARG A 105 -11.65 -6.28 -0.44
C ARG A 105 -13.07 -6.83 -0.32
N LYS A 106 -14.06 -6.00 -0.34
CA LYS A 106 -15.44 -6.44 -0.31
C LYS A 106 -15.83 -7.05 -1.65
#